data_1cb14561f41546fb5f19afd290eb09e4
#
_entry.id   1cb14561f41546fb5f19afd290eb09e4
#
_cell.length_a   1.000
_cell.length_b   1.000
_cell.length_c   1.000
_cell.angle_alpha   90.00
_cell.angle_beta   90.00
_cell.angle_gamma   90.00
#
_symmetry.space_group_name_H-M   'P 1'
#
loop_
_entity.id
_entity.type
_entity.pdbx_description
1 polymer ?
#
loop_
_entity_poly.entity_id
_entity_poly.type
_entity_poly.pdbx_seq_one_letter_code
_entity_poly.pdbx_strand_id
1 'polypeptide(L)'
;QMSTVAAISGATGEEFEILRAKAQEMGATTAFSATESAQAMEYMAMAGWKTTDITNGLAGVMNLAAASGEDLATTSDIVTDAMTAFGMSADQSTYFADVLAQTATNANTNVGMMGETFKYVAPLAGAMGYNIEDMSAAIGLMANAGIKGSQSGTSLRNIITNLASPTDKVAGA
;
A
#
# COMPACT_ATOMS: atom_id res chain seq x y z
N GLN A 1 -0.41 22.65 -5.43
CA GLN A 1 -0.29 21.33 -4.76
C GLN A 1 0.03 21.46 -3.25
N MET A 2 1.14 22.10 -2.83
CA MET A 2 1.50 22.20 -1.41
C MET A 2 0.42 22.86 -0.52
N SER A 3 -0.30 23.87 -1.04
CA SER A 3 -1.43 24.46 -0.32
C SER A 3 -2.58 23.47 -0.09
N THR A 4 -2.82 22.59 -1.05
CA THR A 4 -3.81 21.50 -0.93
C THR A 4 -3.37 20.48 0.11
N VAL A 5 -2.08 20.08 0.08
CA VAL A 5 -1.51 19.17 1.09
C VAL A 5 -1.70 19.75 2.50
N ALA A 6 -1.36 21.03 2.70
CA ALA A 6 -1.55 21.69 3.99
C ALA A 6 -3.02 21.73 4.43
N ALA A 7 -3.93 22.03 3.51
CA ALA A 7 -5.36 22.09 3.82
C ALA A 7 -5.93 20.74 4.25
N ILE A 8 -5.50 19.65 3.62
CA ILE A 8 -5.99 18.30 3.91
C ILE A 8 -5.31 17.70 5.14
N SER A 9 -3.99 17.80 5.25
CA SER A 9 -3.22 17.27 6.39
C SER A 9 -3.43 18.08 7.67
N GLY A 10 -3.84 19.33 7.55
CA GLY A 10 -3.90 20.30 8.65
C GLY A 10 -2.53 20.88 9.02
N ALA A 11 -1.51 20.64 8.23
CA ALA A 11 -0.15 21.13 8.48
C ALA A 11 -0.07 22.66 8.38
N THR A 12 0.48 23.29 9.40
CA THR A 12 0.68 24.76 9.47
C THR A 12 2.09 25.09 9.95
N GLY A 13 2.58 26.27 9.62
CA GLY A 13 3.88 26.74 10.12
C GLY A 13 5.02 25.79 9.78
N GLU A 14 5.69 25.28 10.81
CA GLU A 14 6.85 24.39 10.67
C GLU A 14 6.52 23.08 9.94
N GLU A 15 5.36 22.48 10.21
CA GLU A 15 4.93 21.24 9.55
C GLU A 15 4.78 21.42 8.04
N PHE A 16 4.26 22.57 7.60
CA PHE A 16 4.16 22.89 6.17
C PHE A 16 5.54 22.99 5.52
N GLU A 17 6.50 23.65 6.19
CA GLU A 17 7.86 23.74 5.67
C GLU A 17 8.59 22.40 5.63
N ILE A 18 8.33 21.51 6.58
CA ILE A 18 8.83 20.12 6.57
C ILE A 18 8.32 19.38 5.34
N LEU A 19 7.01 19.40 5.08
CA LEU A 19 6.41 18.75 3.92
C LEU A 19 6.93 19.35 2.61
N ARG A 20 7.07 20.67 2.54
CA ARG A 20 7.60 21.37 1.37
C ARG A 20 9.05 20.98 1.08
N ALA A 21 9.90 20.97 2.11
CA ALA A 21 11.28 20.55 1.99
C ALA A 21 11.40 19.10 1.53
N LYS A 22 10.54 18.22 2.08
CA LYS A 22 10.50 16.81 1.68
C LYS A 22 10.04 16.62 0.23
N ALA A 23 9.06 17.38 -0.26
CA ALA A 23 8.65 17.33 -1.66
C ALA A 23 9.79 17.78 -2.60
N GLN A 24 10.54 18.81 -2.21
CA GLN A 24 11.70 19.29 -2.97
C GLN A 24 12.85 18.27 -2.98
N GLU A 25 13.16 17.67 -1.83
CA GLU A 25 14.14 16.59 -1.70
C GLU A 25 13.81 15.42 -2.63
N MET A 26 12.58 14.94 -2.58
CA MET A 26 12.14 13.82 -3.40
C MET A 26 12.17 14.17 -4.89
N GLY A 27 11.79 15.41 -5.26
CA GLY A 27 11.88 15.88 -6.63
C GLY A 27 13.32 16.04 -7.15
N ALA A 28 14.30 16.18 -6.26
CA ALA A 28 15.70 16.27 -6.62
C ALA A 28 16.41 14.89 -6.67
N THR A 29 15.90 13.90 -5.93
CA THR A 29 16.56 12.61 -5.71
C THR A 29 15.87 11.42 -6.39
N THR A 30 14.68 11.63 -6.96
CA THR A 30 13.92 10.58 -7.65
C THR A 30 13.60 10.94 -9.09
N ALA A 31 12.95 10.03 -9.82
CA ALA A 31 12.49 10.28 -11.19
C ALA A 31 11.25 11.22 -11.25
N PHE A 32 10.65 11.55 -10.12
CA PHE A 32 9.47 12.41 -10.03
C PHE A 32 9.87 13.87 -9.74
N SER A 33 9.03 14.81 -10.18
CA SER A 33 9.17 16.20 -9.83
C SER A 33 8.72 16.50 -8.39
N ALA A 34 9.09 17.65 -7.86
CA ALA A 34 8.58 18.13 -6.56
C ALA A 34 7.05 18.32 -6.57
N THR A 35 6.45 18.61 -7.73
CA THR A 35 4.99 18.72 -7.88
C THR A 35 4.33 17.35 -7.77
N GLU A 36 4.87 16.33 -8.41
CA GLU A 36 4.38 14.95 -8.31
C GLU A 36 4.58 14.40 -6.89
N SER A 37 5.69 14.73 -6.24
CA SER A 37 5.92 14.40 -4.83
C SER A 37 4.85 15.02 -3.93
N ALA A 38 4.49 16.29 -4.17
CA ALA A 38 3.40 16.95 -3.45
C ALA A 38 2.02 16.34 -3.77
N GLN A 39 1.80 15.81 -4.97
CA GLN A 39 0.58 15.06 -5.29
C GLN A 39 0.50 13.75 -4.50
N ALA A 40 1.59 12.98 -4.43
CA ALA A 40 1.62 11.78 -3.60
C ALA A 40 1.30 12.11 -2.13
N MET A 41 1.89 13.19 -1.58
CA MET A 41 1.57 13.66 -0.22
C MET A 41 0.08 14.01 -0.04
N GLU A 42 -0.55 14.58 -1.07
CA GLU A 42 -1.98 14.90 -1.05
C GLU A 42 -2.82 13.63 -0.89
N TYR A 43 -2.55 12.57 -1.65
CA TYR A 43 -3.23 11.29 -1.51
C TYR A 43 -3.00 10.66 -0.13
N MET A 44 -1.77 10.69 0.37
CA MET A 44 -1.44 10.19 1.72
C MET A 44 -2.20 10.97 2.80
N ALA A 45 -2.28 12.30 2.67
CA ALA A 45 -3.07 13.14 3.57
C ALA A 45 -4.57 12.83 3.51
N MET A 46 -5.11 12.56 2.31
CA MET A 46 -6.51 12.12 2.13
C MET A 46 -6.79 10.79 2.81
N ALA A 47 -5.81 9.88 2.83
CA ALA A 47 -5.88 8.62 3.58
C ALA A 47 -5.74 8.81 5.12
N GLY A 48 -5.56 10.03 5.57
CA GLY A 48 -5.49 10.39 6.99
C GLY A 48 -4.09 10.43 7.60
N TRP A 49 -3.05 10.23 6.80
CA TRP A 49 -1.67 10.32 7.25
C TRP A 49 -1.31 11.75 7.66
N LYS A 50 -0.59 11.88 8.77
CA LYS A 50 -0.13 13.16 9.30
C LYS A 50 1.27 13.50 8.79
N THR A 51 1.74 14.71 9.05
CA THR A 51 3.04 15.23 8.58
C THR A 51 4.18 14.24 8.77
N THR A 52 4.29 13.63 9.94
CA THR A 52 5.33 12.64 10.24
C THR A 52 5.18 11.37 9.39
N ASP A 53 3.95 10.86 9.24
CA ASP A 53 3.68 9.65 8.47
C ASP A 53 3.96 9.89 6.98
N ILE A 54 3.52 11.04 6.45
CA ILE A 54 3.77 11.45 5.07
C ILE A 54 5.27 11.54 4.80
N THR A 55 6.02 12.20 5.68
CA THR A 55 7.48 12.39 5.51
C THR A 55 8.22 11.06 5.54
N ASN A 56 7.82 10.14 6.41
CA ASN A 56 8.43 8.83 6.56
C ASN A 56 8.03 7.86 5.44
N GLY A 57 6.78 7.95 4.98
CA GLY A 57 6.22 7.01 4.02
C GLY A 57 6.42 7.36 2.56
N LEU A 58 6.66 8.64 2.24
CA LEU A 58 6.68 9.14 0.86
C LEU A 58 7.68 8.41 -0.04
N ALA A 59 8.88 8.13 0.46
CA ALA A 59 9.92 7.46 -0.32
C ALA A 59 9.48 6.04 -0.77
N GLY A 60 8.85 5.28 0.10
CA GLY A 60 8.33 3.94 -0.22
C GLY A 60 7.25 3.99 -1.29
N VAL A 61 6.29 4.92 -1.17
CA VAL A 61 5.24 5.13 -2.17
C VAL A 61 5.82 5.47 -3.53
N MET A 62 6.74 6.44 -3.59
CA MET A 62 7.34 6.89 -4.85
C MET A 62 8.23 5.82 -5.48
N ASN A 63 8.99 5.08 -4.69
CA ASN A 63 9.81 3.96 -5.18
C ASN A 63 8.93 2.85 -5.76
N LEU A 64 7.81 2.53 -5.12
CA LEU A 64 6.88 1.53 -5.62
C LEU A 64 6.23 1.99 -6.93
N ALA A 65 5.81 3.26 -7.03
CA ALA A 65 5.28 3.82 -8.27
C ALA A 65 6.29 3.75 -9.41
N ALA A 66 7.54 4.13 -9.15
CA ALA A 66 8.62 4.06 -10.14
C ALA A 66 8.92 2.63 -10.58
N ALA A 67 8.95 1.68 -9.65
CA ALA A 67 9.26 0.28 -9.92
C ALA A 67 8.13 -0.45 -10.65
N SER A 68 6.87 -0.13 -10.35
CA SER A 68 5.70 -0.79 -10.90
C SER A 68 5.18 -0.18 -12.20
N GLY A 69 5.50 1.09 -12.46
CA GLY A 69 4.90 1.88 -13.53
C GLY A 69 3.45 2.28 -13.27
N GLU A 70 2.94 2.05 -12.06
CA GLU A 70 1.61 2.53 -11.65
C GLU A 70 1.66 4.04 -11.37
N ASP A 71 0.53 4.70 -11.52
CA ASP A 71 0.43 6.12 -11.18
C ASP A 71 0.52 6.36 -9.65
N LEU A 72 0.92 7.58 -9.28
CA LEU A 72 1.11 7.94 -7.87
C LEU A 72 -0.18 7.87 -7.04
N ALA A 73 -1.34 8.16 -7.63
CA ALA A 73 -2.62 8.09 -6.92
C ALA A 73 -2.92 6.65 -6.53
N THR A 74 -2.92 5.75 -7.52
CA THR A 74 -3.16 4.31 -7.33
C THR A 74 -2.14 3.72 -6.36
N THR A 75 -0.85 4.06 -6.49
CA THR A 75 0.19 3.55 -5.61
C THR A 75 0.02 4.06 -4.17
N SER A 76 -0.32 5.33 -4.00
CA SER A 76 -0.57 5.91 -2.67
C SER A 76 -1.74 5.22 -1.97
N ASP A 77 -2.85 5.02 -2.67
CA ASP A 77 -4.02 4.31 -2.13
C ASP A 77 -3.68 2.88 -1.73
N ILE A 78 -2.97 2.13 -2.59
CA ILE A 78 -2.55 0.75 -2.28
C ILE A 78 -1.69 0.71 -1.03
N VAL A 79 -0.69 1.58 -0.93
CA VAL A 79 0.24 1.59 0.21
C VAL A 79 -0.47 2.01 1.49
N THR A 80 -1.21 3.11 1.48
CA THR A 80 -1.85 3.64 2.68
C THR A 80 -2.94 2.71 3.20
N ASP A 81 -3.78 2.17 2.33
CA ASP A 81 -4.88 1.29 2.71
C ASP A 81 -4.37 -0.06 3.22
N ALA A 82 -3.45 -0.68 2.49
CA ALA A 82 -2.94 -2.00 2.88
C ALA A 82 -2.08 -1.91 4.15
N MET A 83 -1.18 -0.92 4.26
CA MET A 83 -0.37 -0.74 5.47
C MET A 83 -1.24 -0.49 6.70
N THR A 84 -2.29 0.33 6.57
CA THR A 84 -3.26 0.56 7.64
C THR A 84 -3.97 -0.74 8.04
N ALA A 85 -4.41 -1.53 7.06
CA ALA A 85 -5.09 -2.80 7.31
C ALA A 85 -4.19 -3.84 8.01
N PHE A 86 -2.89 -3.87 7.68
CA PHE A 86 -1.90 -4.75 8.34
C PHE A 86 -1.31 -4.16 9.62
N GLY A 87 -1.72 -2.96 10.04
CA GLY A 87 -1.20 -2.29 11.24
C GLY A 87 0.27 -1.88 11.13
N MET A 88 0.74 -1.64 9.90
CA MET A 88 2.11 -1.20 9.64
C MET A 88 2.23 0.31 9.83
N SER A 89 3.36 0.75 10.38
CA SER A 89 3.68 2.18 10.51
C SER A 89 4.28 2.75 9.23
N ALA A 90 4.15 4.06 9.03
CA ALA A 90 4.54 4.74 7.79
C ALA A 90 6.03 4.60 7.43
N ASP A 91 6.91 4.48 8.41
CA ASP A 91 8.35 4.22 8.23
C ASP A 91 8.66 2.84 7.63
N GLN A 92 7.69 1.93 7.65
CA GLN A 92 7.78 0.61 7.01
C GLN A 92 7.38 0.63 5.52
N SER A 93 7.05 1.80 4.95
CA SER A 93 6.57 1.92 3.56
C SER A 93 7.56 1.41 2.53
N THR A 94 8.86 1.61 2.73
CA THR A 94 9.90 1.08 1.84
C THR A 94 9.92 -0.45 1.89
N TYR A 95 9.85 -1.03 3.08
CA TYR A 95 9.76 -2.48 3.24
C TYR A 95 8.50 -3.06 2.59
N PHE A 96 7.34 -2.43 2.80
CA PHE A 96 6.09 -2.80 2.13
C PHE A 96 6.25 -2.75 0.60
N ALA A 97 6.82 -1.68 0.08
CA ALA A 97 7.09 -1.50 -1.35
C ALA A 97 7.98 -2.60 -1.92
N ASP A 98 9.04 -2.96 -1.18
CA ASP A 98 9.98 -4.03 -1.58
C ASP A 98 9.29 -5.40 -1.65
N VAL A 99 8.43 -5.73 -0.68
CA VAL A 99 7.65 -6.99 -0.69
C VAL A 99 6.72 -7.04 -1.91
N LEU A 100 6.02 -5.96 -2.22
CA LEU A 100 5.12 -5.90 -3.38
C LEU A 100 5.90 -5.98 -4.71
N ALA A 101 6.97 -5.22 -4.83
CA ALA A 101 7.82 -5.22 -6.03
C ALA A 101 8.43 -6.60 -6.28
N GLN A 102 8.91 -7.25 -5.23
CA GLN A 102 9.47 -8.60 -5.31
C GLN A 102 8.40 -9.63 -5.71
N THR A 103 7.21 -9.55 -5.16
CA THR A 103 6.09 -10.43 -5.53
C THR A 103 5.70 -10.23 -7.00
N ALA A 104 5.57 -8.98 -7.45
CA ALA A 104 5.24 -8.65 -8.84
C ALA A 104 6.33 -9.12 -9.83
N THR A 105 7.60 -9.17 -9.39
CA THR A 105 8.71 -9.66 -10.22
C THR A 105 8.73 -11.18 -10.31
N ASN A 106 8.35 -11.90 -9.25
CA ASN A 106 8.47 -13.34 -9.14
C ASN A 106 7.17 -14.12 -9.45
N ALA A 107 6.06 -13.42 -9.63
CA ALA A 107 4.76 -14.03 -9.90
C ALA A 107 4.06 -13.34 -11.08
N ASN A 108 3.08 -14.02 -11.67
CA ASN A 108 2.29 -13.50 -12.79
C ASN A 108 1.25 -12.46 -12.33
N THR A 109 1.71 -11.38 -11.71
CA THR A 109 0.87 -10.29 -11.20
C THR A 109 1.58 -8.94 -11.36
N ASN A 110 0.93 -7.86 -10.98
CA ASN A 110 1.51 -6.52 -10.85
C ASN A 110 0.97 -5.84 -9.59
N VAL A 111 1.53 -4.68 -9.25
CA VAL A 111 1.18 -3.94 -8.03
C VAL A 111 -0.30 -3.54 -8.02
N GLY A 112 -0.85 -3.08 -9.15
CA GLY A 112 -2.27 -2.74 -9.25
C GLY A 112 -3.19 -3.93 -8.98
N MET A 113 -2.90 -5.11 -9.56
CA MET A 113 -3.66 -6.33 -9.29
C MET A 113 -3.53 -6.78 -7.82
N MET A 114 -2.37 -6.62 -7.21
CA MET A 114 -2.18 -6.89 -5.79
C MET A 114 -3.00 -5.93 -4.93
N GLY A 115 -3.03 -4.65 -5.28
CA GLY A 115 -3.86 -3.64 -4.63
C GLY A 115 -5.34 -4.00 -4.70
N GLU A 116 -5.85 -4.41 -5.87
CA GLU A 116 -7.22 -4.92 -5.99
C GLU A 116 -7.49 -6.14 -5.11
N THR A 117 -6.52 -7.03 -4.93
CA THR A 117 -6.65 -8.16 -4.02
C THR A 117 -6.72 -7.70 -2.57
N PHE A 118 -5.86 -6.77 -2.16
CA PHE A 118 -5.81 -6.25 -0.79
C PHE A 118 -7.10 -5.56 -0.36
N LYS A 119 -7.79 -4.85 -1.24
CA LYS A 119 -9.10 -4.23 -0.93
C LYS A 119 -10.10 -5.22 -0.32
N TYR A 120 -10.04 -6.48 -0.73
CA TYR A 120 -10.96 -7.52 -0.25
C TYR A 120 -10.42 -8.29 0.96
N VAL A 121 -9.12 -8.51 1.04
CA VAL A 121 -8.55 -9.46 2.01
C VAL A 121 -7.75 -8.78 3.13
N ALA A 122 -7.12 -7.63 2.89
CA ALA A 122 -6.20 -7.04 3.86
C ALA A 122 -6.84 -6.71 5.22
N PRO A 123 -8.08 -6.17 5.31
CA PRO A 123 -8.69 -5.91 6.61
C PRO A 123 -8.92 -7.17 7.43
N LEU A 124 -9.32 -8.27 6.79
CA LEU A 124 -9.51 -9.56 7.47
C LEU A 124 -8.16 -10.19 7.83
N ALA A 125 -7.22 -10.21 6.89
CA ALA A 125 -5.89 -10.77 7.09
C ALA A 125 -5.16 -10.08 8.24
N GLY A 126 -5.16 -8.75 8.27
CA GLY A 126 -4.57 -7.96 9.36
C GLY A 126 -5.24 -8.23 10.70
N ALA A 127 -6.57 -8.28 10.76
CA ALA A 127 -7.31 -8.61 11.98
C ALA A 127 -7.02 -10.02 12.51
N MET A 128 -6.71 -10.96 11.60
CA MET A 128 -6.34 -12.34 11.95
C MET A 128 -4.84 -12.52 12.22
N GLY A 129 -4.04 -11.46 12.12
CA GLY A 129 -2.61 -11.47 12.41
C GLY A 129 -1.71 -12.01 11.30
N TYR A 130 -2.22 -12.13 10.07
CA TYR A 130 -1.38 -12.42 8.92
C TYR A 130 -0.51 -11.21 8.57
N ASN A 131 0.74 -11.45 8.19
CA ASN A 131 1.67 -10.41 7.75
C ASN A 131 1.60 -10.18 6.23
N ILE A 132 2.25 -9.13 5.77
CA ILE A 132 2.25 -8.75 4.35
C ILE A 132 2.97 -9.78 3.48
N GLU A 133 4.01 -10.45 4.00
CA GLU A 133 4.81 -11.43 3.27
C GLU A 133 3.99 -12.69 2.97
N ASP A 134 3.31 -13.24 3.98
CA ASP A 134 2.47 -14.42 3.83
C ASP A 134 1.33 -14.15 2.84
N MET A 135 0.71 -12.97 2.95
CA MET A 135 -0.36 -12.57 2.03
C MET A 135 0.15 -12.34 0.63
N SER A 136 1.30 -11.70 0.46
CA SER A 136 1.91 -11.48 -0.86
C SER A 136 2.34 -12.81 -1.51
N ALA A 137 2.88 -13.75 -0.74
CA ALA A 137 3.20 -15.09 -1.21
C ALA A 137 1.93 -15.84 -1.68
N ALA A 138 0.85 -15.79 -0.90
CA ALA A 138 -0.43 -16.40 -1.28
C ALA A 138 -1.01 -15.77 -2.55
N ILE A 139 -0.97 -14.44 -2.67
CA ILE A 139 -1.40 -13.71 -3.87
C ILE A 139 -0.56 -14.13 -5.09
N GLY A 140 0.76 -14.23 -4.93
CA GLY A 140 1.68 -14.66 -6.00
C GLY A 140 1.38 -16.08 -6.48
N LEU A 141 1.14 -17.02 -5.56
CA LEU A 141 0.76 -18.40 -5.89
C LEU A 141 -0.57 -18.46 -6.66
N MET A 142 -1.58 -17.73 -6.21
CA MET A 142 -2.87 -17.64 -6.90
C MET A 142 -2.73 -17.00 -8.29
N ALA A 143 -1.92 -15.96 -8.41
CA ALA A 143 -1.67 -15.28 -9.67
C ALA A 143 -1.00 -16.21 -10.70
N ASN A 144 -0.07 -17.05 -10.27
CA ASN A 144 0.56 -18.07 -11.12
C ASN A 144 -0.43 -19.14 -11.57
N ALA A 145 -1.49 -19.39 -10.79
CA ALA A 145 -2.63 -20.26 -11.18
C ALA A 145 -3.70 -19.52 -12.00
N GLY A 146 -3.49 -18.24 -12.34
CA GLY A 146 -4.41 -17.44 -13.15
C GLY A 146 -5.50 -16.71 -12.35
N ILE A 147 -5.47 -16.77 -11.01
CA ILE A 147 -6.46 -16.14 -10.13
C ILE A 147 -5.87 -14.83 -9.62
N LYS A 148 -6.38 -13.67 -10.08
CA LYS A 148 -5.79 -12.34 -9.86
C LYS A 148 -6.84 -11.31 -9.42
N GLY A 149 -6.36 -10.18 -8.91
CA GLY A 149 -7.18 -9.01 -8.57
C GLY A 149 -8.31 -9.35 -7.60
N SER A 150 -9.51 -8.84 -7.84
CA SER A 150 -10.67 -9.03 -6.99
C SER A 150 -11.07 -10.50 -6.78
N GLN A 151 -10.85 -11.36 -7.79
CA GLN A 151 -11.11 -12.80 -7.67
C GLN A 151 -10.18 -13.44 -6.64
N SER A 152 -8.89 -13.11 -6.69
CA SER A 152 -7.91 -13.55 -5.70
C SER A 152 -8.30 -13.08 -4.29
N GLY A 153 -8.64 -11.79 -4.15
CA GLY A 153 -9.05 -11.21 -2.87
C GLY A 153 -10.26 -11.88 -2.26
N THR A 154 -11.30 -12.13 -3.07
CA THR A 154 -12.53 -12.82 -2.63
C THR A 154 -12.23 -14.27 -2.22
N SER A 155 -11.41 -14.97 -3.00
CA SER A 155 -11.03 -16.36 -2.70
C SER A 155 -10.21 -16.46 -1.42
N LEU A 156 -9.18 -15.62 -1.25
CA LEU A 156 -8.36 -15.58 -0.04
C LEU A 156 -9.18 -15.20 1.20
N ARG A 157 -10.07 -14.21 1.06
CA ARG A 157 -10.99 -13.85 2.15
C ARG A 157 -11.84 -15.05 2.60
N ASN A 158 -12.39 -15.81 1.64
CA ASN A 158 -13.18 -17.00 1.96
C ASN A 158 -12.33 -18.09 2.62
N ILE A 159 -11.09 -18.31 2.15
CA ILE A 159 -10.16 -19.27 2.75
C ILE A 159 -9.88 -18.88 4.20
N ILE A 160 -9.48 -17.64 4.46
CA ILE A 160 -9.17 -17.15 5.81
C ILE A 160 -10.41 -17.24 6.72
N THR A 161 -11.59 -16.85 6.22
CA THR A 161 -12.85 -16.96 7.00
C THR A 161 -13.13 -18.40 7.39
N ASN A 162 -12.98 -19.35 6.47
CA ASN A 162 -13.22 -20.78 6.74
C ASN A 162 -12.17 -21.38 7.68
N LEU A 163 -10.93 -20.91 7.64
CA LEU A 163 -9.89 -21.35 8.58
C LEU A 163 -10.12 -20.78 9.98
N ALA A 164 -10.62 -19.56 10.09
CA ALA A 164 -10.90 -18.91 11.37
C ALA A 164 -12.18 -19.44 12.03
N SER A 165 -13.18 -19.83 11.25
CA SER A 165 -14.45 -20.39 11.72
C SER A 165 -14.89 -21.51 10.78
N PRO A 166 -14.27 -22.70 10.91
CA PRO A 166 -14.54 -23.81 10.02
C PRO A 166 -15.99 -24.29 10.15
N THR A 167 -16.65 -24.49 9.01
CA THR A 167 -17.94 -25.19 8.96
C THR A 167 -17.75 -26.66 9.31
N ASP A 168 -18.84 -27.36 9.73
CA ASP A 168 -18.78 -28.79 10.07
C ASP A 168 -18.14 -29.66 8.97
N LYS A 169 -18.30 -29.26 7.69
CA LYS A 169 -17.68 -29.94 6.55
C LYS A 169 -16.15 -29.74 6.48
N VAL A 170 -15.65 -28.61 6.95
CA VAL A 170 -14.22 -28.29 6.93
C VAL A 170 -13.55 -28.79 8.21
N ALA A 171 -14.26 -28.78 9.34
CA ALA A 171 -13.75 -29.28 10.62
C ALA A 171 -13.57 -30.79 10.66
N GLY A 172 -14.26 -31.54 9.77
CA GLY A 172 -14.21 -32.99 9.66
C GLY A 172 -13.30 -33.54 8.56
N ALA A 173 -12.57 -32.67 7.85
CA ALA A 173 -11.61 -33.03 6.80
C ALA A 173 -10.18 -32.96 7.31
#